data_b7d7b30656e02c311b94d5c55a7b0d6a
#
_entry.id   b7d7b30656e02c311b94d5c55a7b0d6a
#
_cell.length_a   1.000
_cell.length_b   1.000
_cell.length_c   1.000
_cell.angle_alpha   90.00
_cell.angle_beta   90.00
_cell.angle_gamma   90.00
#
_symmetry.space_group_name_H-M   'P 1'
#
loop_
_entity.id
_entity.type
_entity.pdbx_description
1 polymer ?
#
loop_
_entity_poly.entity_id
_entity_poly.type
_entity_poly.pdbx_seq_one_letter_code
_entity_poly.pdbx_strand_id
1 'polypeptide(L)'
;MDRVKGKVAIVTGGGGGLGSAQASLLAKEGAKVVVTDIDEARGKQVAEKIGQGGGEAIFVKHDVSSEQDWKNVIEKTLSEFGKLDVLVNNAGIIMFKSIDDTSLDDWRQVIRINLDGVFLGTKYAMGAMKKSGGGSIINLSSTAGIVGTLDTASYHASKGGVRIFTKAAALECSKAGYDYNIRVNSVHPGVIKTNMTKDLLEDDEAREMVLNWHPIGHVGEPDDIAYGILYLASDESKFMTGSELVIDGGWTAR
;
A
#
# COMPACT_ATOMS: atom_id res chain seq x y z
N MET A 1 5.38 -14.03 17.07
CA MET A 1 6.64 -13.32 16.84
C MET A 1 6.58 -11.85 17.28
N ASP A 2 5.43 -11.22 17.30
CA ASP A 2 5.21 -9.90 17.98
C ASP A 2 6.02 -8.71 17.42
N ARG A 3 6.42 -8.73 16.14
CA ARG A 3 7.26 -7.67 15.51
C ARG A 3 6.58 -6.28 15.50
N VAL A 4 5.25 -6.25 15.52
CA VAL A 4 4.43 -5.04 15.55
C VAL A 4 3.40 -5.06 16.68
N LYS A 5 3.71 -5.77 17.77
CA LYS A 5 2.83 -5.95 18.92
C LYS A 5 2.38 -4.59 19.51
N GLY A 6 1.07 -4.47 19.68
CA GLY A 6 0.45 -3.29 20.24
C GLY A 6 0.43 -2.06 19.32
N LYS A 7 0.95 -2.15 18.09
CA LYS A 7 0.77 -1.12 17.06
C LYS A 7 -0.64 -1.16 16.49
N VAL A 8 -1.14 0.00 16.06
CA VAL A 8 -2.41 0.16 15.34
C VAL A 8 -2.10 0.48 13.90
N ALA A 9 -2.61 -0.34 12.97
CA ALA A 9 -2.33 -0.22 11.54
C ALA A 9 -3.60 -0.02 10.72
N ILE A 10 -3.60 0.91 9.77
CA ILE A 10 -4.60 1.03 8.72
C ILE A 10 -4.01 0.42 7.44
N VAL A 11 -4.77 -0.47 6.77
CA VAL A 11 -4.43 -1.04 5.46
C VAL A 11 -5.54 -0.71 4.48
N THR A 12 -5.25 0.11 3.45
CA THR A 12 -6.22 0.46 2.41
C THR A 12 -6.25 -0.57 1.29
N GLY A 13 -7.44 -0.81 0.70
CA GLY A 13 -7.62 -1.91 -0.25
C GLY A 13 -7.39 -3.27 0.41
N GLY A 14 -7.73 -3.37 1.68
CA GLY A 14 -7.49 -4.53 2.54
C GLY A 14 -8.42 -5.71 2.29
N GLY A 15 -9.45 -5.56 1.44
CA GLY A 15 -10.43 -6.59 1.13
C GLY A 15 -9.93 -7.68 0.17
N GLY A 16 -8.71 -7.57 -0.39
CA GLY A 16 -8.19 -8.58 -1.31
C GLY A 16 -6.73 -8.39 -1.70
N GLY A 17 -6.22 -9.32 -2.51
CA GLY A 17 -4.89 -9.26 -3.08
C GLY A 17 -3.79 -9.01 -2.04
N LEU A 18 -2.93 -8.04 -2.33
CA LEU A 18 -1.83 -7.65 -1.44
C LEU A 18 -2.34 -7.14 -0.08
N GLY A 19 -3.42 -6.33 -0.08
CA GLY A 19 -3.93 -5.71 1.14
C GLY A 19 -4.41 -6.72 2.17
N SER A 20 -5.07 -7.79 1.75
CA SER A 20 -5.53 -8.85 2.67
C SER A 20 -4.37 -9.64 3.30
N ALA A 21 -3.31 -9.93 2.51
CA ALA A 21 -2.11 -10.58 3.02
C ALA A 21 -1.37 -9.68 4.03
N GLN A 22 -1.22 -8.39 3.70
CA GLN A 22 -0.61 -7.38 4.57
C GLN A 22 -1.37 -7.25 5.90
N ALA A 23 -2.71 -7.08 5.85
CA ALA A 23 -3.55 -6.95 7.02
C ALA A 23 -3.46 -8.20 7.90
N SER A 24 -3.54 -9.40 7.29
CA SER A 24 -3.46 -10.67 8.01
C SER A 24 -2.10 -10.88 8.67
N LEU A 25 -1.00 -10.56 7.98
CA LEU A 25 0.34 -10.71 8.53
C LEU A 25 0.60 -9.71 9.66
N LEU A 26 0.21 -8.45 9.51
CA LEU A 26 0.34 -7.44 10.58
C LEU A 26 -0.43 -7.86 11.83
N ALA A 27 -1.66 -8.36 11.69
CA ALA A 27 -2.45 -8.86 12.81
C ALA A 27 -1.81 -10.08 13.48
N LYS A 28 -1.30 -11.04 12.68
CA LYS A 28 -0.57 -12.23 13.17
C LYS A 28 0.67 -11.86 13.99
N GLU A 29 1.30 -10.73 13.65
CA GLU A 29 2.49 -10.20 14.34
C GLU A 29 2.14 -9.19 15.45
N GLY A 30 0.85 -9.17 15.88
CA GLY A 30 0.38 -8.51 17.09
C GLY A 30 -0.13 -7.07 16.91
N ALA A 31 -0.32 -6.60 15.67
CA ALA A 31 -0.97 -5.32 15.43
C ALA A 31 -2.50 -5.43 15.55
N LYS A 32 -3.14 -4.34 15.96
CA LYS A 32 -4.57 -4.10 15.77
C LYS A 32 -4.76 -3.48 14.39
N VAL A 33 -5.64 -4.04 13.56
CA VAL A 33 -5.72 -3.68 12.14
C VAL A 33 -7.06 -3.07 11.78
N VAL A 34 -7.03 -1.91 11.16
CA VAL A 34 -8.19 -1.32 10.47
C VAL A 34 -8.09 -1.69 8.99
N VAL A 35 -8.89 -2.67 8.58
CA VAL A 35 -9.05 -3.06 7.18
C VAL A 35 -9.98 -2.06 6.52
N THR A 36 -9.53 -1.39 5.46
CA THR A 36 -10.42 -0.50 4.71
C THR A 36 -10.50 -0.87 3.23
N ASP A 37 -11.70 -0.82 2.66
CA ASP A 37 -11.94 -1.13 1.25
C ASP A 37 -13.23 -0.47 0.78
N ILE A 38 -13.37 -0.26 -0.53
CA ILE A 38 -14.62 0.16 -1.14
C ILE A 38 -15.62 -1.01 -1.20
N ASP A 39 -15.12 -2.24 -1.33
CA ASP A 39 -15.91 -3.48 -1.28
C ASP A 39 -16.12 -3.90 0.19
N GLU A 40 -17.31 -3.56 0.68
CA GLU A 40 -17.70 -3.82 2.07
C GLU A 40 -17.72 -5.31 2.42
N ALA A 41 -18.16 -6.15 1.49
CA ALA A 41 -18.29 -7.59 1.73
C ALA A 41 -16.92 -8.25 1.91
N ARG A 42 -15.99 -7.97 0.99
CA ARG A 42 -14.62 -8.49 1.06
C ARG A 42 -13.86 -7.95 2.28
N GLY A 43 -13.98 -6.64 2.55
CA GLY A 43 -13.28 -6.05 3.69
C GLY A 43 -13.74 -6.63 5.03
N LYS A 44 -15.04 -6.82 5.22
CA LYS A 44 -15.61 -7.48 6.41
C LYS A 44 -15.11 -8.93 6.54
N GLN A 45 -15.11 -9.68 5.45
CA GLN A 45 -14.61 -11.07 5.44
C GLN A 45 -13.15 -11.17 5.89
N VAL A 46 -12.29 -10.22 5.47
CA VAL A 46 -10.88 -10.19 5.91
C VAL A 46 -10.78 -9.88 7.41
N ALA A 47 -11.51 -8.87 7.90
CA ALA A 47 -11.50 -8.53 9.33
C ALA A 47 -12.00 -9.68 10.19
N GLU A 48 -13.10 -10.38 9.80
CA GLU A 48 -13.62 -11.56 10.47
C GLU A 48 -12.62 -12.72 10.49
N LYS A 49 -11.95 -12.99 9.36
CA LYS A 49 -10.90 -14.02 9.26
C LYS A 49 -9.73 -13.73 10.19
N ILE A 50 -9.31 -12.48 10.32
CA ILE A 50 -8.28 -12.08 11.28
C ILE A 50 -8.75 -12.35 12.70
N GLY A 51 -9.99 -12.01 13.06
CA GLY A 51 -10.59 -12.28 14.37
C GLY A 51 -10.66 -13.77 14.69
N GLN A 52 -11.08 -14.60 13.72
CA GLN A 52 -11.10 -16.07 13.86
C GLN A 52 -9.69 -16.66 14.10
N GLY A 53 -8.66 -16.01 13.54
CA GLY A 53 -7.25 -16.37 13.77
C GLY A 53 -6.67 -15.85 15.10
N GLY A 54 -7.49 -15.21 15.95
CA GLY A 54 -7.06 -14.66 17.25
C GLY A 54 -6.42 -13.26 17.16
N GLY A 55 -6.44 -12.62 16.00
CA GLY A 55 -6.02 -11.23 15.83
C GLY A 55 -7.14 -10.24 16.16
N GLU A 56 -6.81 -8.95 16.21
CA GLU A 56 -7.77 -7.86 16.45
C GLU A 56 -7.89 -6.99 15.20
N ALA A 57 -9.07 -6.99 14.56
CA ALA A 57 -9.31 -6.18 13.37
C ALA A 57 -10.74 -5.65 13.32
N ILE A 58 -10.88 -4.46 12.73
CA ILE A 58 -12.18 -3.88 12.35
C ILE A 58 -12.17 -3.57 10.86
N PHE A 59 -13.36 -3.49 10.27
CA PHE A 59 -13.55 -3.01 8.90
C PHE A 59 -14.19 -1.62 8.88
N VAL A 60 -13.71 -0.76 7.98
CA VAL A 60 -14.31 0.54 7.67
C VAL A 60 -14.44 0.68 6.15
N LYS A 61 -15.65 0.93 5.65
CA LYS A 61 -15.87 1.22 4.22
C LYS A 61 -15.17 2.53 3.85
N HIS A 62 -14.43 2.52 2.72
CA HIS A 62 -13.55 3.61 2.39
C HIS A 62 -13.28 3.73 0.89
N ASP A 63 -13.65 4.84 0.29
CA ASP A 63 -13.11 5.30 -0.99
C ASP A 63 -11.88 6.18 -0.70
N VAL A 64 -10.68 5.69 -1.04
CA VAL A 64 -9.42 6.42 -0.79
C VAL A 64 -9.34 7.77 -1.50
N SER A 65 -10.14 7.99 -2.54
CA SER A 65 -10.23 9.27 -3.25
C SER A 65 -11.16 10.30 -2.56
N SER A 66 -11.87 9.89 -1.49
CA SER A 66 -12.78 10.73 -0.71
C SER A 66 -12.09 11.30 0.52
N GLU A 67 -11.92 12.62 0.57
CA GLU A 67 -11.37 13.28 1.75
C GLU A 67 -12.24 13.09 2.99
N GLN A 68 -13.57 13.00 2.81
CA GLN A 68 -14.47 12.76 3.92
C GLN A 68 -14.32 11.35 4.49
N ASP A 69 -14.13 10.34 3.64
CA ASP A 69 -13.94 8.97 4.08
C ASP A 69 -12.64 8.83 4.88
N TRP A 70 -11.57 9.52 4.47
CA TRP A 70 -10.32 9.57 5.24
C TRP A 70 -10.54 10.12 6.66
N LYS A 71 -11.31 11.20 6.81
CA LYS A 71 -11.66 11.74 8.14
C LYS A 71 -12.38 10.69 8.99
N ASN A 72 -13.36 10.00 8.41
CA ASN A 72 -14.13 8.96 9.08
C ASN A 72 -13.26 7.77 9.49
N VAL A 73 -12.33 7.32 8.61
CA VAL A 73 -11.39 6.21 8.90
C VAL A 73 -10.48 6.56 10.07
N ILE A 74 -9.89 7.75 10.06
CA ILE A 74 -9.01 8.20 11.15
C ILE A 74 -9.79 8.35 12.46
N GLU A 75 -10.97 8.98 12.44
CA GLU A 75 -11.81 9.12 13.62
C GLU A 75 -12.20 7.75 14.19
N LYS A 76 -12.64 6.81 13.35
CA LYS A 76 -12.98 5.46 13.77
C LYS A 76 -11.76 4.71 14.34
N THR A 77 -10.59 4.86 13.73
CA THR A 77 -9.34 4.26 14.22
C THR A 77 -8.99 4.77 15.62
N LEU A 78 -9.04 6.09 15.81
CA LEU A 78 -8.70 6.71 17.09
C LEU A 78 -9.74 6.41 18.17
N SER A 79 -11.03 6.37 17.83
CA SER A 79 -12.09 6.03 18.79
C SER A 79 -12.03 4.57 19.25
N GLU A 80 -11.63 3.64 18.37
CA GLU A 80 -11.55 2.21 18.67
C GLU A 80 -10.25 1.83 19.39
N PHE A 81 -9.12 2.36 18.92
CA PHE A 81 -7.80 1.90 19.34
C PHE A 81 -6.93 2.97 20.03
N GLY A 82 -7.40 4.20 20.08
CA GLY A 82 -6.77 5.32 20.80
C GLY A 82 -5.56 5.96 20.08
N LYS A 83 -5.03 5.35 19.03
CA LYS A 83 -3.83 5.82 18.31
C LYS A 83 -3.75 5.31 16.88
N LEU A 84 -2.77 5.81 16.12
CA LEU A 84 -2.37 5.27 14.83
C LEU A 84 -0.84 5.22 14.76
N ASP A 85 -0.27 4.04 14.51
CA ASP A 85 1.18 3.81 14.41
C ASP A 85 1.63 3.50 13.00
N VAL A 86 0.79 2.86 12.16
CA VAL A 86 1.15 2.41 10.82
C VAL A 86 0.04 2.75 9.83
N LEU A 87 0.40 3.34 8.69
CA LEU A 87 -0.48 3.44 7.53
C LEU A 87 0.14 2.69 6.35
N VAL A 88 -0.64 1.79 5.73
CA VAL A 88 -0.30 1.16 4.45
C VAL A 88 -1.25 1.68 3.38
N ASN A 89 -0.78 2.61 2.55
CA ASN A 89 -1.46 3.09 1.37
C ASN A 89 -1.30 2.06 0.24
N ASN A 90 -2.13 1.01 0.26
CA ASN A 90 -2.06 -0.11 -0.67
C ASN A 90 -3.12 -0.03 -1.77
N ALA A 91 -4.28 0.59 -1.53
CA ALA A 91 -5.35 0.69 -2.52
C ALA A 91 -4.85 1.29 -3.85
N GLY A 92 -5.27 0.70 -4.96
CA GLY A 92 -4.92 1.17 -6.28
C GLY A 92 -5.60 0.37 -7.38
N ILE A 93 -5.64 0.95 -8.56
CA ILE A 93 -6.15 0.33 -9.78
C ILE A 93 -5.13 0.42 -10.90
N ILE A 94 -5.21 -0.50 -11.85
CA ILE A 94 -4.50 -0.43 -13.13
C ILE A 94 -5.52 -0.37 -14.26
N MET A 95 -5.16 0.32 -15.33
CA MET A 95 -5.94 0.37 -16.55
C MET A 95 -5.00 0.08 -17.73
N PHE A 96 -5.35 -0.91 -18.53
CA PHE A 96 -4.60 -1.31 -19.71
C PHE A 96 -5.19 -0.61 -20.95
N LYS A 97 -4.58 0.50 -21.34
CA LYS A 97 -4.91 1.28 -22.53
C LYS A 97 -3.68 1.95 -23.08
N SER A 98 -3.57 2.05 -24.42
CA SER A 98 -2.58 2.88 -25.08
C SER A 98 -2.76 4.36 -24.71
N ILE A 99 -1.74 5.17 -24.92
CA ILE A 99 -1.85 6.63 -24.66
C ILE A 99 -2.94 7.26 -25.55
N ASP A 100 -3.02 6.84 -26.82
CA ASP A 100 -3.98 7.38 -27.79
C ASP A 100 -5.43 7.03 -27.42
N ASP A 101 -5.68 5.86 -26.81
CA ASP A 101 -7.02 5.41 -26.41
C ASP A 101 -7.40 5.83 -24.98
N THR A 102 -6.44 6.36 -24.19
CA THR A 102 -6.70 6.78 -22.82
C THR A 102 -7.42 8.11 -22.81
N SER A 103 -8.70 8.12 -22.40
CA SER A 103 -9.43 9.36 -22.20
C SER A 103 -8.89 10.13 -20.98
N LEU A 104 -9.15 11.44 -20.94
CA LEU A 104 -8.80 12.27 -19.77
C LEU A 104 -9.49 11.80 -18.48
N ASP A 105 -10.68 11.24 -18.60
CA ASP A 105 -11.42 10.72 -17.43
C ASP A 105 -10.82 9.39 -16.95
N ASP A 106 -10.37 8.50 -17.84
CA ASP A 106 -9.59 7.30 -17.48
C ASP A 106 -8.31 7.69 -16.73
N TRP A 107 -7.56 8.64 -17.29
CA TRP A 107 -6.37 9.19 -16.66
C TRP A 107 -6.65 9.72 -15.25
N ARG A 108 -7.66 10.59 -15.14
CA ARG A 108 -8.05 11.20 -13.85
C ARG A 108 -8.50 10.17 -12.84
N GLN A 109 -9.19 9.11 -13.26
CA GLN A 109 -9.61 8.05 -12.38
C GLN A 109 -8.42 7.34 -11.74
N VAL A 110 -7.40 6.98 -12.54
CA VAL A 110 -6.18 6.33 -12.03
C VAL A 110 -5.42 7.27 -11.08
N ILE A 111 -5.22 8.54 -11.47
CA ILE A 111 -4.52 9.52 -10.63
C ILE A 111 -5.25 9.73 -9.31
N ARG A 112 -6.56 9.94 -9.34
CA ARG A 112 -7.39 10.18 -8.16
C ARG A 112 -7.29 9.04 -7.13
N ILE A 113 -7.30 7.80 -7.58
CA ILE A 113 -7.22 6.65 -6.67
C ILE A 113 -5.77 6.41 -6.22
N ASN A 114 -4.84 6.31 -7.18
CA ASN A 114 -3.49 5.85 -6.91
C ASN A 114 -2.55 6.91 -6.32
N LEU A 115 -2.81 8.19 -6.59
CA LEU A 115 -1.93 9.29 -6.16
C LEU A 115 -2.63 10.24 -5.17
N ASP A 116 -3.82 10.77 -5.49
CA ASP A 116 -4.54 11.65 -4.56
C ASP A 116 -4.93 10.86 -3.31
N GLY A 117 -5.34 9.59 -3.44
CA GLY A 117 -5.62 8.71 -2.30
C GLY A 117 -4.43 8.53 -1.39
N VAL A 118 -3.22 8.35 -1.93
CA VAL A 118 -1.97 8.26 -1.15
C VAL A 118 -1.63 9.59 -0.48
N PHE A 119 -1.82 10.71 -1.17
CA PHE A 119 -1.65 12.04 -0.58
C PHE A 119 -2.61 12.26 0.59
N LEU A 120 -3.90 12.00 0.41
CA LEU A 120 -4.91 12.14 1.46
C LEU A 120 -4.59 11.23 2.67
N GLY A 121 -4.26 9.97 2.41
CA GLY A 121 -3.88 9.03 3.46
C GLY A 121 -2.69 9.52 4.26
N THR A 122 -1.63 9.94 3.58
CA THR A 122 -0.44 10.49 4.22
C THR A 122 -0.79 11.73 5.05
N LYS A 123 -1.53 12.69 4.50
CA LYS A 123 -1.97 13.93 5.18
C LYS A 123 -2.71 13.64 6.49
N TYR A 124 -3.71 12.75 6.44
CA TYR A 124 -4.56 12.47 7.60
C TYR A 124 -3.87 11.59 8.63
N ALA A 125 -3.07 10.60 8.19
CA ALA A 125 -2.28 9.77 9.09
C ALA A 125 -1.20 10.58 9.82
N MET A 126 -0.48 11.46 9.13
CA MET A 126 0.47 12.38 9.78
C MET A 126 -0.20 13.19 10.89
N GLY A 127 -1.42 13.71 10.66
CA GLY A 127 -2.19 14.44 11.67
C GLY A 127 -2.52 13.62 12.92
N ALA A 128 -2.79 12.32 12.77
CA ALA A 128 -3.03 11.39 13.87
C ALA A 128 -1.72 10.96 14.55
N MET A 129 -0.73 10.53 13.78
CA MET A 129 0.56 10.01 14.27
C MET A 129 1.35 11.04 15.09
N LYS A 130 1.32 12.32 14.71
CA LYS A 130 1.94 13.41 15.52
C LYS A 130 1.46 13.40 16.97
N LYS A 131 0.17 13.11 17.20
CA LYS A 131 -0.44 13.07 18.52
C LYS A 131 -0.10 11.79 19.28
N SER A 132 0.28 10.73 18.57
CA SER A 132 0.65 9.42 19.13
C SER A 132 2.16 9.25 19.34
N GLY A 133 2.97 10.26 19.01
CA GLY A 133 4.43 10.24 19.20
C GLY A 133 5.24 9.75 18.00
N GLY A 134 4.63 9.58 16.83
CA GLY A 134 5.28 9.17 15.60
C GLY A 134 4.62 7.99 14.91
N GLY A 135 5.28 7.42 13.88
CA GLY A 135 4.72 6.28 13.14
C GLY A 135 5.48 5.88 11.89
N SER A 136 4.89 4.98 11.12
CA SER A 136 5.40 4.51 9.84
C SER A 136 4.31 4.58 8.76
N ILE A 137 4.57 5.33 7.68
CA ILE A 137 3.72 5.40 6.50
C ILE A 137 4.41 4.62 5.38
N ILE A 138 3.69 3.71 4.76
CA ILE A 138 4.20 2.80 3.72
C ILE A 138 3.31 2.96 2.48
N ASN A 139 3.89 3.48 1.41
CA ASN A 139 3.18 3.77 0.18
C ASN A 139 3.49 2.69 -0.87
N LEU A 140 2.46 2.00 -1.37
CA LEU A 140 2.61 1.04 -2.46
C LEU A 140 2.77 1.78 -3.79
N SER A 141 4.03 1.86 -4.25
CA SER A 141 4.35 2.19 -5.63
C SER A 141 4.29 0.92 -6.50
N SER A 142 5.24 0.72 -7.38
CA SER A 142 5.39 -0.43 -8.28
C SER A 142 6.75 -0.33 -8.97
N THR A 143 7.21 -1.41 -9.63
CA THR A 143 8.22 -1.32 -10.70
C THR A 143 7.82 -0.31 -11.79
N ALA A 144 6.52 -0.14 -12.04
CA ALA A 144 5.98 0.90 -12.94
C ALA A 144 6.28 2.35 -12.50
N GLY A 145 6.72 2.57 -11.27
CA GLY A 145 7.26 3.86 -10.81
C GLY A 145 8.77 4.02 -11.10
N ILE A 146 9.44 3.01 -11.65
CA ILE A 146 10.88 2.96 -11.90
C ILE A 146 11.18 2.79 -13.38
N VAL A 147 10.50 1.84 -14.04
CA VAL A 147 10.66 1.51 -15.47
C VAL A 147 9.34 1.63 -16.21
N GLY A 148 9.39 1.76 -17.54
CA GLY A 148 8.21 1.85 -18.39
C GLY A 148 7.79 0.50 -18.95
N THR A 149 6.48 0.31 -19.14
CA THR A 149 5.88 -0.77 -19.94
C THR A 149 4.78 -0.22 -20.83
N LEU A 150 4.34 -1.00 -21.81
CA LEU A 150 3.30 -0.57 -22.74
C LEU A 150 1.92 -0.51 -22.08
N ASP A 151 1.02 0.28 -22.64
CA ASP A 151 -0.43 0.32 -22.38
C ASP A 151 -0.87 0.61 -20.93
N THR A 152 0.01 1.22 -20.14
CA THR A 152 -0.28 1.52 -18.72
C THR A 152 0.25 2.90 -18.29
N ALA A 153 0.27 3.89 -19.20
CA ALA A 153 0.89 5.20 -18.96
C ALA A 153 0.32 5.92 -17.74
N SER A 154 -0.99 5.92 -17.53
CA SER A 154 -1.64 6.52 -16.36
C SER A 154 -1.20 5.87 -15.04
N TYR A 155 -1.04 4.55 -15.05
CA TYR A 155 -0.54 3.81 -13.89
C TYR A 155 0.92 4.17 -13.60
N HIS A 156 1.79 4.21 -14.61
CA HIS A 156 3.20 4.63 -14.48
C HIS A 156 3.32 6.03 -13.90
N ALA A 157 2.55 6.98 -14.43
CA ALA A 157 2.54 8.35 -13.93
C ALA A 157 2.12 8.40 -12.46
N SER A 158 1.07 7.66 -12.07
CA SER A 158 0.61 7.60 -10.69
C SER A 158 1.65 7.00 -9.75
N LYS A 159 2.28 5.88 -10.13
CA LYS A 159 3.27 5.17 -9.30
C LYS A 159 4.62 5.90 -9.25
N GLY A 160 5.03 6.57 -10.32
CA GLY A 160 6.14 7.52 -10.33
C GLY A 160 5.89 8.71 -9.41
N GLY A 161 4.66 9.26 -9.43
CA GLY A 161 4.20 10.29 -8.49
C GLY A 161 4.29 9.83 -7.03
N VAL A 162 3.78 8.65 -6.70
CA VAL A 162 3.87 8.05 -5.35
C VAL A 162 5.33 7.91 -4.90
N ARG A 163 6.22 7.45 -5.79
CA ARG A 163 7.65 7.28 -5.52
C ARG A 163 8.30 8.59 -5.05
N ILE A 164 8.13 9.67 -5.80
CA ILE A 164 8.75 10.96 -5.46
C ILE A 164 8.01 11.68 -4.33
N PHE A 165 6.67 11.61 -4.29
CA PHE A 165 5.89 12.12 -3.17
C PHE A 165 6.33 11.53 -1.83
N THR A 166 6.63 10.22 -1.78
CA THR A 166 7.12 9.53 -0.58
C THR A 166 8.40 10.16 -0.04
N LYS A 167 9.34 10.52 -0.93
CA LYS A 167 10.61 11.18 -0.53
C LYS A 167 10.37 12.59 0.04
N ALA A 168 9.49 13.36 -0.58
CA ALA A 168 9.12 14.68 -0.08
C ALA A 168 8.46 14.59 1.30
N ALA A 169 7.47 13.70 1.46
CA ALA A 169 6.79 13.49 2.75
C ALA A 169 7.75 13.00 3.84
N ALA A 170 8.72 12.15 3.50
CA ALA A 170 9.74 11.69 4.43
C ALA A 170 10.61 12.83 4.96
N LEU A 171 11.01 13.75 4.10
CA LEU A 171 11.79 14.93 4.49
C LEU A 171 10.97 15.87 5.38
N GLU A 172 9.71 16.14 5.02
CA GLU A 172 8.82 16.96 5.84
C GLU A 172 8.61 16.37 7.25
N CYS A 173 8.52 15.05 7.37
CA CYS A 173 8.32 14.35 8.64
C CYS A 173 9.59 14.23 9.49
N SER A 174 10.77 14.40 8.87
CA SER A 174 12.07 14.21 9.51
C SER A 174 12.44 15.37 10.46
N LYS A 175 13.53 15.17 11.21
CA LYS A 175 14.13 16.21 12.08
C LYS A 175 14.60 17.44 11.28
N ALA A 176 14.96 17.26 10.01
CA ALA A 176 15.33 18.37 9.12
C ALA A 176 14.11 19.17 8.63
N GLY A 177 12.90 18.60 8.69
CA GLY A 177 11.63 19.25 8.40
C GLY A 177 10.91 19.69 9.66
N TYR A 178 9.77 19.05 9.94
CA TYR A 178 8.89 19.43 11.06
C TYR A 178 9.05 18.57 12.34
N ASP A 179 9.98 17.62 12.36
CA ASP A 179 10.30 16.73 13.48
C ASP A 179 9.11 15.95 14.05
N TYR A 180 8.36 15.29 13.15
CA TYR A 180 7.16 14.54 13.54
C TYR A 180 7.42 13.13 14.05
N ASN A 181 8.68 12.66 13.99
CA ASN A 181 9.05 11.28 14.30
C ASN A 181 8.27 10.24 13.47
N ILE A 182 7.99 10.56 12.21
CA ILE A 182 7.27 9.69 11.27
C ILE A 182 8.22 9.30 10.15
N ARG A 183 8.32 7.99 9.87
CA ARG A 183 9.04 7.47 8.72
C ARG A 183 8.08 7.29 7.56
N VAL A 184 8.50 7.63 6.34
CA VAL A 184 7.69 7.45 5.13
C VAL A 184 8.54 6.75 4.08
N ASN A 185 8.13 5.56 3.65
CA ASN A 185 8.86 4.75 2.66
C ASN A 185 7.92 4.23 1.58
N SER A 186 8.47 3.89 0.41
CA SER A 186 7.72 3.24 -0.66
C SER A 186 8.15 1.79 -0.87
N VAL A 187 7.19 0.94 -1.26
CA VAL A 187 7.44 -0.43 -1.70
C VAL A 187 7.14 -0.51 -3.19
N HIS A 188 8.00 -1.21 -3.92
CA HIS A 188 7.93 -1.33 -5.38
C HIS A 188 7.84 -2.80 -5.78
N PRO A 189 6.63 -3.39 -5.77
CA PRO A 189 6.42 -4.76 -6.21
C PRO A 189 6.68 -4.94 -7.71
N GLY A 190 7.21 -6.10 -8.10
CA GLY A 190 7.08 -6.64 -9.45
C GLY A 190 5.67 -7.16 -9.73
N VAL A 191 5.53 -8.10 -10.65
CA VAL A 191 4.24 -8.77 -10.88
C VAL A 191 3.98 -9.78 -9.76
N ILE A 192 2.86 -9.59 -9.05
CA ILE A 192 2.45 -10.44 -7.94
C ILE A 192 1.11 -11.09 -8.30
N LYS A 193 0.96 -12.36 -7.96
CA LYS A 193 -0.24 -13.16 -8.22
C LYS A 193 -1.43 -12.68 -7.39
N THR A 194 -2.30 -11.91 -8.00
CA THR A 194 -3.50 -11.30 -7.40
C THR A 194 -4.64 -11.28 -8.40
N ASN A 195 -5.85 -10.88 -7.97
CA ASN A 195 -6.96 -10.66 -8.90
C ASN A 195 -6.64 -9.58 -9.96
N MET A 196 -5.81 -8.59 -9.64
CA MET A 196 -5.40 -7.53 -10.56
C MET A 196 -4.56 -8.05 -11.74
N THR A 197 -3.80 -9.10 -11.53
CA THR A 197 -2.87 -9.69 -12.51
C THR A 197 -3.35 -11.04 -13.06
N LYS A 198 -4.56 -11.47 -12.65
CA LYS A 198 -5.10 -12.79 -12.99
C LYS A 198 -5.17 -13.01 -14.50
N ASP A 199 -5.85 -12.11 -15.21
CA ASP A 199 -6.04 -12.24 -16.67
C ASP A 199 -4.69 -12.23 -17.42
N LEU A 200 -3.73 -11.40 -16.96
CA LEU A 200 -2.37 -11.35 -17.50
C LEU A 200 -1.60 -12.68 -17.30
N LEU A 201 -1.86 -13.38 -16.19
CA LEU A 201 -1.16 -14.64 -15.86
C LEU A 201 -1.88 -15.89 -16.38
N GLU A 202 -3.16 -15.77 -16.76
CA GLU A 202 -3.95 -16.84 -17.39
C GLU A 202 -3.70 -16.91 -18.92
N ASP A 203 -3.27 -15.83 -19.56
CA ASP A 203 -2.82 -15.82 -20.95
C ASP A 203 -1.38 -16.34 -21.05
N ASP A 204 -1.16 -17.36 -21.86
CA ASP A 204 0.14 -18.05 -21.93
C ASP A 204 1.26 -17.16 -22.49
N GLU A 205 0.98 -16.32 -23.51
CA GLU A 205 1.98 -15.43 -24.11
C GLU A 205 2.35 -14.31 -23.16
N ALA A 206 1.35 -13.69 -22.54
CA ALA A 206 1.56 -12.62 -21.54
C ALA A 206 2.28 -13.16 -20.30
N ARG A 207 1.95 -14.37 -19.86
CA ARG A 207 2.64 -15.02 -18.74
C ARG A 207 4.11 -15.27 -19.05
N GLU A 208 4.44 -15.77 -20.24
CA GLU A 208 5.84 -15.98 -20.62
C GLU A 208 6.61 -14.66 -20.67
N MET A 209 6.01 -13.62 -21.25
CA MET A 209 6.57 -12.28 -21.25
C MET A 209 6.84 -11.78 -19.82
N VAL A 210 5.88 -11.92 -18.91
CA VAL A 210 6.00 -11.53 -17.51
C VAL A 210 7.10 -12.31 -16.80
N LEU A 211 7.21 -13.61 -17.02
CA LEU A 211 8.28 -14.44 -16.45
C LEU A 211 9.66 -13.99 -16.92
N ASN A 212 9.78 -13.58 -18.18
CA ASN A 212 11.03 -13.03 -18.73
C ASN A 212 11.43 -11.69 -18.10
N TRP A 213 10.49 -10.94 -17.52
CA TRP A 213 10.83 -9.72 -16.76
C TRP A 213 11.48 -10.02 -15.41
N HIS A 214 11.26 -11.21 -14.84
CA HIS A 214 11.72 -11.56 -13.50
C HIS A 214 12.91 -12.53 -13.55
N PRO A 215 14.16 -12.05 -13.40
CA PRO A 215 15.36 -12.91 -13.41
C PRO A 215 15.32 -14.09 -12.43
N ILE A 216 14.55 -13.97 -11.33
CA ILE A 216 14.35 -15.06 -10.37
C ILE A 216 13.56 -16.25 -10.95
N GLY A 217 12.87 -16.07 -12.09
CA GLY A 217 12.18 -17.13 -12.84
C GLY A 217 10.73 -17.39 -12.44
N HIS A 218 10.14 -16.59 -11.56
CA HIS A 218 8.73 -16.69 -11.18
C HIS A 218 8.16 -15.33 -10.79
N VAL A 219 6.83 -15.19 -10.80
CA VAL A 219 6.11 -14.04 -10.22
C VAL A 219 6.06 -14.16 -8.71
N GLY A 220 5.88 -13.03 -8.01
CA GLY A 220 5.79 -13.02 -6.56
C GLY A 220 4.39 -13.46 -6.07
N GLU A 221 4.34 -13.88 -4.81
CA GLU A 221 3.10 -14.12 -4.07
C GLU A 221 2.78 -12.92 -3.14
N PRO A 222 1.52 -12.71 -2.73
CA PRO A 222 1.14 -11.61 -1.84
C PRO A 222 1.96 -11.52 -0.54
N ASP A 223 2.37 -12.68 0.00
CA ASP A 223 3.17 -12.76 1.22
C ASP A 223 4.58 -12.17 1.03
N ASP A 224 5.17 -12.24 -0.16
CA ASP A 224 6.49 -11.64 -0.44
C ASP A 224 6.46 -10.13 -0.17
N ILE A 225 5.36 -9.48 -0.56
CA ILE A 225 5.17 -8.05 -0.31
C ILE A 225 4.78 -7.78 1.15
N ALA A 226 3.94 -8.64 1.74
CA ALA A 226 3.49 -8.48 3.12
C ALA A 226 4.67 -8.52 4.12
N TYR A 227 5.71 -9.33 3.87
CA TYR A 227 6.92 -9.32 4.70
C TYR A 227 7.72 -8.02 4.59
N GLY A 228 7.79 -7.41 3.41
CA GLY A 228 8.38 -6.07 3.23
C GLY A 228 7.60 -4.99 3.99
N ILE A 229 6.26 -5.05 3.94
CA ILE A 229 5.38 -4.16 4.70
C ILE A 229 5.60 -4.34 6.21
N LEU A 230 5.63 -5.58 6.69
CA LEU A 230 5.88 -5.89 8.10
C LEU A 230 7.23 -5.33 8.58
N TYR A 231 8.29 -5.48 7.78
CA TYR A 231 9.61 -4.90 8.09
C TYR A 231 9.53 -3.37 8.22
N LEU A 232 8.90 -2.68 7.27
CA LEU A 232 8.75 -1.22 7.31
C LEU A 232 7.82 -0.73 8.42
N ALA A 233 6.84 -1.53 8.83
CA ALA A 233 5.94 -1.24 9.95
C ALA A 233 6.61 -1.45 11.31
N SER A 234 7.63 -2.30 11.39
CA SER A 234 8.33 -2.65 12.61
C SER A 234 9.44 -1.63 12.97
N ASP A 235 9.99 -1.75 14.19
CA ASP A 235 11.11 -0.93 14.65
C ASP A 235 12.46 -1.40 14.08
N GLU A 236 12.48 -2.54 13.38
CA GLU A 236 13.66 -3.02 12.65
C GLU A 236 14.09 -2.04 11.54
N SER A 237 13.14 -1.29 10.98
CA SER A 237 13.36 -0.30 9.93
C SER A 237 13.51 1.15 10.46
N LYS A 238 13.83 1.32 11.74
CA LYS A 238 13.94 2.66 12.38
C LYS A 238 14.92 3.62 11.71
N PHE A 239 15.87 3.12 10.93
CA PHE A 239 16.84 3.93 10.17
C PHE A 239 16.47 4.11 8.69
N MET A 240 15.22 3.75 8.31
CA MET A 240 14.73 3.90 6.95
C MET A 240 13.63 4.97 6.86
N THR A 241 13.88 6.03 6.10
CA THR A 241 12.88 7.00 5.67
C THR A 241 13.24 7.54 4.29
N GLY A 242 12.27 7.84 3.44
CA GLY A 242 12.47 8.24 2.05
C GLY A 242 13.03 7.16 1.14
N SER A 243 13.08 5.91 1.61
CA SER A 243 13.68 4.79 0.91
C SER A 243 12.67 4.08 0.01
N GLU A 244 13.21 3.44 -1.03
CA GLU A 244 12.50 2.57 -1.96
C GLU A 244 12.85 1.11 -1.61
N LEU A 245 11.86 0.32 -1.20
CA LEU A 245 12.01 -1.12 -1.00
C LEU A 245 11.48 -1.84 -2.24
N VAL A 246 12.39 -2.24 -3.13
CA VAL A 246 12.06 -2.96 -4.36
C VAL A 246 11.97 -4.46 -4.06
N ILE A 247 10.83 -5.08 -4.44
CA ILE A 247 10.56 -6.52 -4.28
C ILE A 247 9.95 -7.01 -5.59
N ASP A 248 10.82 -7.31 -6.56
CA ASP A 248 10.44 -7.45 -7.97
C ASP A 248 11.09 -8.65 -8.70
N GLY A 249 11.69 -9.57 -7.98
CA GLY A 249 12.38 -10.72 -8.58
C GLY A 249 13.56 -10.35 -9.49
N GLY A 250 14.12 -9.14 -9.32
CA GLY A 250 15.24 -8.63 -10.09
C GLY A 250 14.87 -7.91 -11.40
N TRP A 251 13.59 -7.63 -11.62
CA TRP A 251 13.13 -6.95 -12.84
C TRP A 251 13.86 -5.63 -13.09
N THR A 252 14.01 -4.79 -12.07
CA THR A 252 14.64 -3.46 -12.21
C THR A 252 16.14 -3.44 -11.93
N ALA A 253 16.78 -4.60 -11.75
CA ALA A 253 18.22 -4.69 -11.52
C ALA A 253 19.06 -4.64 -12.80
N ARG A 254 18.44 -4.51 -13.98
CA ARG A 254 19.09 -4.55 -15.30
C ARG A 254 18.68 -3.34 -16.14
#